data_f82c5a9b9f2faa88b6bf5ccdbe89c620
#
_entry.id   f82c5a9b9f2faa88b6bf5ccdbe89c620
#
_cell.length_a   1.000
_cell.length_b   1.000
_cell.length_c   1.000
_cell.angle_alpha   90.00
_cell.angle_beta   90.00
_cell.angle_gamma   90.00
#
_symmetry.space_group_name_H-M   'P 1'
#
loop_
_entity.id
_entity.type
_entity.pdbx_description
1 polymer ?
#
loop_
_entity_poly.entity_id
_entity_poly.type
_entity_poly.pdbx_seq_one_letter_code
_entity_poly.pdbx_strand_id
1 'polypeptide(L)'
;DQVFIGYSDFINLVMRKTTVKQLLPLRPLDFEGMAVSEYVETVDLGGASERAYTYEPAPDQLLSTVVPRFTQLQIFQSLLEAQASEHSARMVAMNNATDNAGELIEVLTLERNKARQASITSEILDIVGGAEALS
;
A
#
# COMPACT_ATOMS: atom_id res chain seq x y z
N ASP A 1 -25.96 15.52 -13.99
CA ASP A 1 -24.51 15.47 -13.93
C ASP A 1 -24.06 14.30 -13.06
N GLN A 2 -22.96 13.64 -13.44
CA GLN A 2 -22.39 12.51 -12.69
C GLN A 2 -21.01 12.92 -12.20
N VAL A 3 -20.67 12.54 -10.97
CA VAL A 3 -19.35 12.75 -10.39
C VAL A 3 -18.74 11.39 -10.06
N PHE A 4 -17.51 11.18 -10.51
CA PHE A 4 -16.74 9.97 -10.26
C PHE A 4 -15.52 10.28 -9.42
N ILE A 5 -15.12 9.33 -8.57
CA ILE A 5 -13.88 9.36 -7.82
C ILE A 5 -13.02 8.17 -8.25
N GLY A 6 -11.78 8.45 -8.65
CA GLY A 6 -10.78 7.44 -9.00
C GLY A 6 -9.67 7.41 -7.96
N TYR A 7 -9.37 6.25 -7.42
CA TYR A 7 -8.34 6.07 -6.41
C TYR A 7 -7.72 4.68 -6.48
N SER A 8 -6.62 4.50 -5.75
CA SER A 8 -5.93 3.22 -5.61
C SER A 8 -6.43 2.52 -4.35
N ASP A 9 -7.24 1.48 -4.54
CA ASP A 9 -7.80 0.66 -3.49
C ASP A 9 -6.72 -0.25 -2.89
N PHE A 10 -6.63 -0.29 -1.57
CA PHE A 10 -5.66 -1.09 -0.84
C PHE A 10 -6.25 -2.46 -0.53
N ILE A 11 -5.75 -3.51 -1.18
CA ILE A 11 -6.16 -4.90 -0.91
C ILE A 11 -5.20 -5.54 0.12
N ASN A 12 -3.89 -5.44 -0.14
CA ASN A 12 -2.85 -5.91 0.76
C ASN A 12 -1.52 -5.21 0.44
N LEU A 13 -0.45 -5.54 1.17
CA LEU A 13 0.87 -4.91 1.04
C LEU A 13 1.45 -4.99 -0.39
N VAL A 14 1.10 -6.02 -1.15
CA VAL A 14 1.63 -6.28 -2.49
C VAL A 14 0.63 -5.91 -3.58
N MET A 15 -0.67 -6.13 -3.33
CA MET A 15 -1.73 -5.95 -4.32
C MET A 15 -2.52 -4.67 -4.07
N ARG A 16 -2.68 -3.90 -5.12
CA ARG A 16 -3.52 -2.70 -5.21
C ARG A 16 -4.33 -2.77 -6.47
N LYS A 17 -5.49 -2.14 -6.45
CA LYS A 17 -6.38 -2.06 -7.60
C LYS A 17 -6.79 -0.62 -7.83
N THR A 18 -6.62 -0.12 -9.05
CA THR A 18 -7.20 1.16 -9.43
C THR A 18 -8.70 0.99 -9.57
N THR A 19 -9.46 1.74 -8.80
CA THR A 19 -10.92 1.68 -8.75
C THR A 19 -11.49 3.05 -9.07
N VAL A 20 -12.55 3.06 -9.89
CA VAL A 20 -13.33 4.26 -10.17
C VAL A 20 -14.75 4.00 -9.70
N LYS A 21 -15.22 4.80 -8.76
CA LYS A 21 -16.57 4.72 -8.21
C LYS A 21 -17.37 5.97 -8.56
N GLN A 22 -18.65 5.81 -8.82
CA GLN A 22 -19.55 6.95 -8.95
C GLN A 22 -19.87 7.50 -7.57
N LEU A 23 -19.59 8.79 -7.39
CA LEU A 23 -19.84 9.49 -6.13
C LEU A 23 -21.24 10.09 -6.09
N LEU A 24 -21.67 10.67 -7.21
CA LEU A 24 -22.99 11.29 -7.35
C LEU A 24 -23.59 10.95 -8.72
N PRO A 25 -24.91 10.77 -8.83
CA PRO A 25 -25.88 10.63 -7.74
C PRO A 25 -25.67 9.37 -6.92
N LEU A 26 -26.02 9.39 -5.66
CA LEU A 26 -25.99 8.22 -4.78
C LEU A 26 -27.04 7.21 -5.24
N ARG A 27 -26.62 5.97 -5.43
CA ARG A 27 -27.51 4.86 -5.76
C ARG A 27 -27.77 4.03 -4.51
N PRO A 28 -29.02 3.67 -4.20
CA PRO A 28 -29.35 2.86 -3.00
C PRO A 28 -28.64 1.51 -2.94
N LEU A 29 -28.23 0.97 -4.10
CA LEU A 29 -27.55 -0.32 -4.20
C LEU A 29 -26.05 -0.28 -3.88
N ASP A 30 -25.45 0.91 -3.80
CA ASP A 30 -24.00 1.06 -3.55
C ASP A 30 -23.63 0.82 -2.08
N PHE A 31 -24.61 0.58 -1.21
CA PHE A 31 -24.38 0.22 0.18
C PHE A 31 -23.77 -1.19 0.37
N GLU A 32 -23.98 -2.11 -0.59
CA GLU A 32 -23.43 -3.47 -0.52
C GLU A 32 -21.92 -3.55 -0.83
N GLY A 33 -21.36 -2.52 -1.43
CA GLY A 33 -19.94 -2.48 -1.83
C GLY A 33 -19.03 -1.67 -0.90
N MET A 34 -19.54 -1.15 0.21
CA MET A 34 -18.72 -0.42 1.15
C MET A 34 -17.96 -1.37 2.08
N ALA A 35 -16.71 -1.07 2.39
CA ALA A 35 -15.82 -1.84 3.26
C ALA A 35 -16.34 -2.07 4.70
N VAL A 36 -17.55 -1.60 5.00
CA VAL A 36 -18.27 -1.91 6.24
C VAL A 36 -18.78 -3.35 6.25
N SER A 37 -18.88 -4.01 5.09
CA SER A 37 -19.43 -5.34 4.96
C SER A 37 -18.56 -6.47 5.53
N GLU A 38 -17.27 -6.25 5.71
CA GLU A 38 -16.35 -7.29 6.20
C GLU A 38 -16.39 -7.45 7.73
N TYR A 39 -16.90 -6.44 8.44
CA TYR A 39 -17.03 -6.45 9.91
C TYR A 39 -18.47 -6.35 10.42
N VAL A 40 -19.42 -6.15 9.52
CA VAL A 40 -20.86 -6.18 9.87
C VAL A 40 -21.42 -7.49 9.35
N GLU A 41 -21.52 -8.45 10.24
CA GLU A 41 -22.32 -9.66 10.02
C GLU A 41 -23.74 -9.21 9.68
N THR A 42 -24.17 -9.41 8.43
CA THR A 42 -25.56 -9.18 8.05
C THR A 42 -26.43 -10.18 8.82
N VAL A 43 -26.91 -9.74 9.96
CA VAL A 43 -27.91 -10.49 10.69
C VAL A 43 -29.17 -10.47 9.84
N ASP A 44 -29.49 -11.59 9.21
CA ASP A 44 -30.77 -11.80 8.56
C ASP A 44 -31.87 -11.75 9.66
N LEU A 45 -32.45 -10.57 9.81
CA LEU A 45 -33.55 -10.34 10.76
C LEU A 45 -34.84 -10.97 10.29
N GLY A 46 -34.76 -12.09 9.58
CA GLY A 46 -35.80 -12.99 9.19
C GLY A 46 -37.17 -12.33 8.95
N GLY A 47 -37.43 -12.01 7.69
CA GLY A 47 -38.71 -11.48 7.24
C GLY A 47 -38.82 -9.99 7.47
N ALA A 48 -38.70 -9.21 6.39
CA ALA A 48 -39.07 -7.80 6.34
C ALA A 48 -40.56 -7.63 6.72
N SER A 49 -40.82 -7.76 8.01
CA SER A 49 -42.02 -7.19 8.59
C SER A 49 -41.87 -5.69 8.38
N GLU A 50 -42.82 -5.09 7.69
CA GLU A 50 -42.97 -3.64 7.52
C GLU A 50 -43.11 -2.96 8.89
N ARG A 51 -42.01 -2.88 9.64
CA ARG A 51 -41.96 -2.11 10.85
C ARG A 51 -41.88 -0.66 10.42
N ALA A 52 -43.00 0.05 10.52
CA ALA A 52 -43.01 1.49 10.34
C ALA A 52 -42.16 2.14 11.43
N TYR A 53 -40.99 2.60 11.06
CA TYR A 53 -40.13 3.39 11.96
C TYR A 53 -40.62 4.84 12.00
N THR A 54 -40.69 5.39 13.20
CA THR A 54 -40.95 6.83 13.39
C THR A 54 -39.61 7.55 13.38
N TYR A 55 -39.45 8.50 12.46
CA TYR A 55 -38.22 9.28 12.33
C TYR A 55 -38.36 10.64 13.05
N GLU A 56 -37.40 10.96 13.91
CA GLU A 56 -37.21 12.27 14.52
C GLU A 56 -35.77 12.74 14.30
N PRO A 57 -35.55 13.86 13.61
CA PRO A 57 -36.49 14.71 12.89
C PRO A 57 -37.10 14.10 11.63
N ALA A 58 -37.97 14.86 10.94
CA ALA A 58 -38.63 14.39 9.73
C ALA A 58 -37.62 13.84 8.70
N PRO A 59 -37.97 12.80 7.90
CA PRO A 59 -37.06 12.12 6.98
C PRO A 59 -36.30 13.06 6.03
N ASP A 60 -36.96 14.11 5.53
CA ASP A 60 -36.35 15.09 4.61
C ASP A 60 -35.23 15.89 5.28
N GLN A 61 -35.41 16.26 6.55
CA GLN A 61 -34.37 16.95 7.32
C GLN A 61 -33.20 16.04 7.64
N LEU A 62 -33.49 14.80 7.95
CA LEU A 62 -32.48 13.79 8.23
C LEU A 62 -31.63 13.51 6.98
N LEU A 63 -32.27 13.31 5.82
CA LEU A 63 -31.57 13.09 4.55
C LEU A 63 -30.71 14.30 4.13
N SER A 64 -31.22 15.52 4.32
CA SER A 64 -30.46 16.75 4.00
C SER A 64 -29.16 16.86 4.79
N THR A 65 -29.08 16.26 5.96
CA THR A 65 -27.88 16.24 6.82
C THR A 65 -26.99 15.03 6.56
N VAL A 66 -27.59 13.86 6.37
CA VAL A 66 -26.87 12.59 6.25
C VAL A 66 -26.19 12.45 4.89
N VAL A 67 -26.87 12.81 3.80
CA VAL A 67 -26.35 12.67 2.44
C VAL A 67 -25.04 13.43 2.20
N PRO A 68 -24.91 14.71 2.57
CA PRO A 68 -23.62 15.40 2.44
C PRO A 68 -22.51 14.79 3.29
N ARG A 69 -22.82 14.37 4.52
CA ARG A 69 -21.85 13.73 5.40
C ARG A 69 -21.40 12.39 4.85
N PHE A 70 -22.30 11.61 4.30
CA PHE A 70 -21.98 10.35 3.65
C PHE A 70 -21.03 10.54 2.46
N THR A 71 -21.31 11.52 1.61
CA THR A 71 -20.43 11.88 0.49
C THR A 71 -19.02 12.28 0.96
N GLN A 72 -18.95 13.09 2.03
CA GLN A 72 -17.67 13.47 2.64
C GLN A 72 -16.90 12.27 3.17
N LEU A 73 -17.59 11.32 3.82
CA LEU A 73 -16.98 10.08 4.31
C LEU A 73 -16.43 9.23 3.19
N GLN A 74 -17.13 9.10 2.06
CA GLN A 74 -16.64 8.36 0.91
C GLN A 74 -15.37 8.98 0.32
N ILE A 75 -15.30 10.30 0.19
CA ILE A 75 -14.11 11.01 -0.26
C ILE A 75 -12.97 10.80 0.73
N PHE A 76 -13.23 10.92 2.01
CA PHE A 76 -12.22 10.73 3.04
C PHE A 76 -11.68 9.30 3.07
N GLN A 77 -12.57 8.31 2.96
CA GLN A 77 -12.17 6.91 2.88
C GLN A 77 -11.29 6.63 1.66
N SER A 78 -11.67 7.11 0.48
CA SER A 78 -10.87 6.92 -0.73
C SER A 78 -9.49 7.59 -0.65
N LEU A 79 -9.39 8.72 0.06
CA LEU A 79 -8.11 9.37 0.34
C LEU A 79 -7.23 8.52 1.26
N LEU A 80 -7.80 7.97 2.33
CA LEU A 80 -7.08 7.08 3.25
C LEU A 80 -6.61 5.79 2.56
N GLU A 81 -7.45 5.19 1.73
CA GLU A 81 -7.09 4.01 0.95
C GLU A 81 -5.96 4.31 -0.05
N ALA A 82 -6.01 5.45 -0.71
CA ALA A 82 -4.94 5.88 -1.61
C ALA A 82 -3.62 6.11 -0.87
N GLN A 83 -3.66 6.74 0.30
CA GLN A 83 -2.47 6.94 1.15
C GLN A 83 -1.91 5.61 1.66
N ALA A 84 -2.76 4.73 2.15
CA ALA A 84 -2.34 3.39 2.61
C ALA A 84 -1.68 2.60 1.46
N SER A 85 -2.25 2.66 0.27
CA SER A 85 -1.72 2.05 -0.94
C SER A 85 -0.34 2.61 -1.32
N GLU A 86 -0.15 3.92 -1.24
CA GLU A 86 1.15 4.57 -1.51
C GLU A 86 2.20 4.19 -0.47
N HIS A 87 1.87 4.27 0.82
CA HIS A 87 2.81 3.90 1.89
C HIS A 87 3.21 2.43 1.84
N SER A 88 2.27 1.56 1.57
CA SER A 88 2.52 0.12 1.35
C SER A 88 3.47 -0.11 0.18
N ALA A 89 3.24 0.57 -0.95
CA ALA A 89 4.12 0.50 -2.11
C ALA A 89 5.54 0.91 -1.78
N ARG A 90 5.66 2.04 -1.10
CA ARG A 90 6.96 2.58 -0.69
C ARG A 90 7.68 1.63 0.26
N MET A 91 6.97 1.07 1.23
CA MET A 91 7.54 0.10 2.18
C MET A 91 8.09 -1.13 1.46
N VAL A 92 7.33 -1.75 0.56
CA VAL A 92 7.79 -2.92 -0.21
C VAL A 92 8.99 -2.56 -1.09
N ALA A 93 8.95 -1.41 -1.78
CA ALA A 93 10.06 -0.98 -2.62
C ALA A 93 11.34 -0.72 -1.80
N MET A 94 11.21 -0.12 -0.62
CA MET A 94 12.36 0.15 0.25
C MET A 94 12.94 -1.11 0.88
N ASN A 95 12.09 -2.09 1.23
CA ASN A 95 12.56 -3.39 1.70
C ASN A 95 13.39 -4.10 0.61
N ASN A 96 12.85 -4.19 -0.60
CA ASN A 96 13.58 -4.78 -1.73
C ASN A 96 14.88 -4.03 -2.03
N ALA A 97 14.87 -2.71 -1.95
CA ALA A 97 16.09 -1.90 -2.14
C ALA A 97 17.14 -2.17 -1.05
N THR A 98 16.69 -2.37 0.19
CA THR A 98 17.59 -2.71 1.32
C THR A 98 18.21 -4.09 1.13
N ASP A 99 17.42 -5.07 0.72
CA ASP A 99 17.91 -6.44 0.47
C ASP A 99 18.93 -6.44 -0.67
N ASN A 100 18.61 -5.79 -1.80
CA ASN A 100 19.54 -5.67 -2.93
C ASN A 100 20.84 -4.93 -2.55
N ALA A 101 20.74 -3.90 -1.70
CA ALA A 101 21.92 -3.18 -1.21
C ALA A 101 22.79 -4.09 -0.30
N GLY A 102 22.16 -4.94 0.52
CA GLY A 102 22.85 -5.94 1.33
C GLY A 102 23.67 -6.91 0.46
N GLU A 103 23.03 -7.51 -0.54
CA GLU A 103 23.69 -8.40 -1.49
C GLU A 103 24.86 -7.72 -2.22
N LEU A 104 24.67 -6.48 -2.66
CA LEU A 104 25.73 -5.72 -3.33
C LEU A 104 26.93 -5.46 -2.39
N ILE A 105 26.67 -5.14 -1.12
CA ILE A 105 27.74 -4.95 -0.12
C ILE A 105 28.54 -6.23 0.09
N GLU A 106 27.89 -7.40 0.12
CA GLU A 106 28.56 -8.69 0.25
C GLU A 106 29.48 -8.96 -0.96
N VAL A 107 28.96 -8.75 -2.19
CA VAL A 107 29.75 -8.94 -3.43
C VAL A 107 30.95 -7.99 -3.46
N LEU A 108 30.75 -6.70 -3.20
CA LEU A 108 31.83 -5.72 -3.20
C LEU A 108 32.85 -5.99 -2.10
N THR A 109 32.42 -6.49 -0.94
CA THR A 109 33.31 -6.87 0.14
C THR A 109 34.21 -8.04 -0.28
N LEU A 110 33.64 -9.04 -0.96
CA LEU A 110 34.40 -10.18 -1.51
C LEU A 110 35.42 -9.71 -2.55
N GLU A 111 35.01 -8.86 -3.50
CA GLU A 111 35.90 -8.31 -4.53
C GLU A 111 37.04 -7.49 -3.92
N ARG A 112 36.72 -6.61 -2.95
CA ARG A 112 37.73 -5.85 -2.21
C ARG A 112 38.73 -6.75 -1.52
N ASN A 113 38.30 -7.83 -0.87
CA ASN A 113 39.20 -8.77 -0.20
C ASN A 113 40.08 -9.53 -1.19
N LYS A 114 39.52 -9.95 -2.35
CA LYS A 114 40.31 -10.58 -3.43
C LYS A 114 41.36 -9.62 -3.99
N ALA A 115 40.98 -8.37 -4.27
CA ALA A 115 41.91 -7.36 -4.76
C ALA A 115 43.04 -7.07 -3.75
N ARG A 116 42.71 -6.98 -2.47
CA ARG A 116 43.71 -6.81 -1.39
C ARG A 116 44.66 -7.99 -1.33
N GLN A 117 44.16 -9.23 -1.38
CA GLN A 117 45.01 -10.43 -1.39
C GLN A 117 45.94 -10.48 -2.61
N ALA A 118 45.42 -10.12 -3.79
CA ALA A 118 46.24 -10.05 -5.00
C ALA A 118 47.33 -9.01 -4.89
N SER A 119 47.06 -7.83 -4.34
CA SER A 119 48.05 -6.78 -4.09
C SER A 119 49.17 -7.26 -3.14
N ILE A 120 48.78 -7.82 -2.00
CA ILE A 120 49.73 -8.37 -1.02
C ILE A 120 50.59 -9.47 -1.65
N THR A 121 49.99 -10.37 -2.43
CA THR A 121 50.71 -11.46 -3.11
C THR A 121 51.72 -10.90 -4.13
N SER A 122 51.35 -9.87 -4.91
CA SER A 122 52.24 -9.20 -5.84
C SER A 122 53.41 -8.54 -5.12
N GLU A 123 53.16 -7.83 -4.04
CA GLU A 123 54.20 -7.21 -3.23
C GLU A 123 55.21 -8.22 -2.66
N ILE A 124 54.71 -9.36 -2.17
CA ILE A 124 55.58 -10.46 -1.68
C ILE A 124 56.41 -11.03 -2.82
N LEU A 125 55.84 -11.26 -3.98
CA LEU A 125 56.55 -11.78 -5.15
C LEU A 125 57.64 -10.82 -5.64
N ASP A 126 57.33 -9.52 -5.63
CA ASP A 126 58.29 -8.50 -6.00
C ASP A 126 59.48 -8.42 -5.03
N ILE A 127 59.25 -8.58 -3.73
CA ILE A 127 60.29 -8.62 -2.70
C ILE A 127 61.16 -9.87 -2.85
N VAL A 128 60.51 -11.04 -3.01
CA VAL A 128 61.25 -12.32 -3.15
C VAL A 128 62.05 -12.37 -4.46
N GLY A 129 61.43 -11.92 -5.57
CA GLY A 129 62.10 -11.84 -6.86
C GLY A 129 63.29 -10.87 -6.86
N GLY A 130 63.14 -9.71 -6.16
CA GLY A 130 64.22 -8.76 -5.98
C GLY A 130 65.38 -9.31 -5.12
N ALA A 131 65.10 -10.08 -4.08
CA ALA A 131 66.09 -10.74 -3.25
C ALA A 131 66.87 -11.83 -4.01
N GLU A 132 66.19 -12.61 -4.84
CA GLU A 132 66.79 -13.65 -5.66
C GLU A 132 67.66 -13.11 -6.79
N ALA A 133 67.33 -11.90 -7.31
CA ALA A 133 68.14 -11.24 -8.34
C ALA A 133 69.45 -10.62 -7.80
N LEU A 134 69.60 -10.50 -6.46
CA LEU A 134 70.76 -9.94 -5.79
C LEU A 134 71.70 -11.00 -5.19
N SER A 135 71.31 -12.25 -5.24
CA SER A 135 72.08 -13.43 -4.80
C SER A 135 72.78 -14.09 -5.98
#